data_3db0e0277623b240edce58870681515e
#
_entry.id   3db0e0277623b240edce58870681515e
#
_cell.length_a   1.000
_cell.length_b   1.000
_cell.length_c   1.000
_cell.angle_alpha   90.00
_cell.angle_beta   90.00
_cell.angle_gamma   90.00
#
_symmetry.space_group_name_H-M   'P 1'
#
loop_
_entity.id
_entity.type
_entity.pdbx_description
1 polymer ?
#
loop_
_entity_poly.entity_id
_entity_poly.type
_entity_poly.pdbx_seq_one_letter_code
_entity_poly.pdbx_strand_id
1 'polypeptide(L)'
;GNAILKGGVEIRNWKKQGKLWVADVPMFNGRPLDFRQLWINGQKAVRARDVADFEKMYRIINNDPQNEILWVPAAAVKKIQKARYAEMVLHEMWCVANLRIKSVEIQGDSAAVRFHHPESRIQFEHPWPRPMVTKDGHNSAFYLTNAMELLDEPGEWYHDIESRKIYYYPRKGEKISKAVVPGIETLVWVEGTIDRPVKHIRFDNIAFQYTTWMRPSLQGHVPLQAGMYMTDGYKIRPSMIRKNNHKLDNQGWLGRPASAVVVKAAWGIDFE
;
A
#
# COMPACT_ATOMS: atom_id res chain seq x y z
N GLY A 1 27.30 -21.49 -2.88
CA GLY A 1 26.02 -21.38 -2.19
C GLY A 1 25.51 -19.97 -2.38
N ASN A 2 24.20 -19.83 -2.66
CA ASN A 2 23.60 -18.53 -2.91
C ASN A 2 23.58 -17.72 -1.59
N ALA A 3 24.16 -16.54 -1.59
CA ALA A 3 24.03 -15.60 -0.49
C ALA A 3 22.61 -14.99 -0.48
N ILE A 4 22.04 -14.77 0.70
CA ILE A 4 20.72 -14.14 0.82
C ILE A 4 20.85 -12.90 1.69
N LEU A 5 20.55 -11.73 1.15
CA LEU A 5 20.43 -10.48 1.88
C LEU A 5 18.95 -10.27 2.26
N LYS A 6 18.67 -10.28 3.57
CA LYS A 6 17.29 -10.25 4.10
C LYS A 6 17.02 -8.96 4.87
N GLY A 7 15.96 -8.26 4.51
CA GLY A 7 15.41 -7.14 5.29
C GLY A 7 14.30 -7.54 6.25
N GLY A 8 14.08 -8.83 6.46
CA GLY A 8 12.98 -9.34 7.26
C GLY A 8 13.34 -9.64 8.70
N VAL A 9 12.35 -9.51 9.57
CA VAL A 9 12.38 -9.88 10.99
C VAL A 9 11.47 -11.09 11.20
N GLU A 10 11.95 -12.08 11.93
CA GLU A 10 11.18 -13.29 12.22
C GLU A 10 10.18 -13.06 13.36
N ILE A 11 8.93 -13.42 13.16
CA ILE A 11 7.88 -13.45 14.19
C ILE A 11 7.88 -14.84 14.83
N ARG A 12 7.96 -14.88 16.15
CA ARG A 12 8.02 -16.12 16.95
C ARG A 12 6.88 -16.15 17.97
N ASN A 13 6.80 -17.26 18.72
CA ASN A 13 5.90 -17.41 19.86
C ASN A 13 4.41 -17.28 19.50
N TRP A 14 4.04 -17.81 18.35
CA TRP A 14 2.66 -17.87 17.91
C TRP A 14 1.80 -18.69 18.88
N LYS A 15 0.66 -18.14 19.30
CA LYS A 15 -0.33 -18.80 20.17
C LYS A 15 -1.63 -18.95 19.40
N LYS A 16 -2.29 -20.10 19.56
CA LYS A 16 -3.58 -20.33 18.95
C LYS A 16 -4.67 -19.63 19.78
N GLN A 17 -5.53 -18.86 19.10
CA GLN A 17 -6.69 -18.18 19.66
C GLN A 17 -7.91 -18.45 18.78
N GLY A 18 -8.73 -19.43 19.15
CA GLY A 18 -9.83 -19.89 18.31
C GLY A 18 -9.33 -20.44 16.98
N LYS A 19 -9.79 -19.85 15.86
CA LYS A 19 -9.36 -20.20 14.50
C LYS A 19 -8.06 -19.49 14.08
N LEU A 20 -7.62 -18.49 14.82
CA LEU A 20 -6.48 -17.63 14.49
C LEU A 20 -5.22 -18.06 15.25
N TRP A 21 -4.09 -17.69 14.67
CA TRP A 21 -2.81 -17.64 15.35
C TRP A 21 -2.45 -16.20 15.64
N VAL A 22 -1.94 -15.95 16.84
CA VAL A 22 -1.61 -14.60 17.32
C VAL A 22 -0.19 -14.58 17.85
N ALA A 23 0.55 -13.54 17.50
CA ALA A 23 1.90 -13.30 18.02
C ALA A 23 2.11 -11.82 18.34
N ASP A 24 3.11 -11.54 19.16
CA ASP A 24 3.56 -10.19 19.42
C ASP A 24 4.39 -9.67 18.24
N VAL A 25 4.17 -8.41 17.88
CA VAL A 25 5.00 -7.71 16.90
C VAL A 25 6.33 -7.34 17.57
N PRO A 26 7.48 -7.71 16.98
CA PRO A 26 8.77 -7.42 17.56
C PRO A 26 9.08 -5.92 17.55
N MET A 27 9.90 -5.53 18.51
CA MET A 27 10.51 -4.21 18.52
C MET A 27 11.71 -4.20 17.58
N PHE A 28 11.85 -3.12 16.82
CA PHE A 28 13.00 -2.89 15.97
C PHE A 28 13.52 -1.45 16.18
N ASN A 29 14.79 -1.31 16.55
CA ASN A 29 15.38 -0.02 16.90
C ASN A 29 14.54 0.79 17.92
N GLY A 30 14.05 0.12 18.96
CA GLY A 30 13.29 0.75 20.04
C GLY A 30 11.85 1.15 19.70
N ARG A 31 11.35 0.78 18.52
CA ARG A 31 9.95 1.04 18.08
C ARG A 31 9.26 -0.26 17.71
N PRO A 32 7.93 -0.36 17.90
CA PRO A 32 7.16 -1.44 17.30
C PRO A 32 7.36 -1.44 15.80
N LEU A 33 7.64 -2.62 15.23
CA LEU A 33 7.80 -2.77 13.80
C LEU A 33 6.45 -2.60 13.12
N ASP A 34 6.38 -1.75 12.11
CA ASP A 34 5.24 -1.66 11.20
C ASP A 34 5.62 -2.24 9.83
N PHE A 35 4.67 -2.90 9.16
CA PHE A 35 4.90 -3.63 7.92
C PHE A 35 3.61 -3.83 7.12
N ARG A 36 3.77 -4.04 5.83
CA ARG A 36 2.66 -4.26 4.90
C ARG A 36 2.59 -5.67 4.30
N GLN A 37 3.52 -6.53 4.63
CA GLN A 37 3.57 -7.91 4.14
C GLN A 37 3.92 -8.89 5.27
N LEU A 38 3.43 -10.11 5.13
CA LEU A 38 3.77 -11.25 5.97
C LEU A 38 4.05 -12.45 5.08
N TRP A 39 5.09 -13.22 5.41
CA TRP A 39 5.37 -14.51 4.80
C TRP A 39 5.27 -15.60 5.86
N ILE A 40 4.48 -16.62 5.58
CA ILE A 40 4.35 -17.82 6.40
C ILE A 40 4.93 -18.99 5.61
N ASN A 41 5.93 -19.67 6.19
CA ASN A 41 6.62 -20.80 5.54
C ASN A 41 7.14 -20.49 4.13
N GLY A 42 7.59 -19.25 3.89
CA GLY A 42 8.08 -18.80 2.59
C GLY A 42 6.98 -18.35 1.61
N GLN A 43 5.70 -18.57 1.92
CA GLN A 43 4.58 -18.11 1.10
C GLN A 43 4.04 -16.78 1.62
N LYS A 44 3.83 -15.81 0.72
CA LYS A 44 3.22 -14.53 1.07
C LYS A 44 1.78 -14.73 1.52
N ALA A 45 1.45 -14.22 2.69
CA ALA A 45 0.09 -14.17 3.22
C ALA A 45 -0.66 -12.95 2.66
N VAL A 46 -1.98 -13.02 2.66
CA VAL A 46 -2.86 -11.95 2.17
C VAL A 46 -3.18 -11.01 3.33
N ARG A 47 -3.04 -9.72 3.14
CA ARG A 47 -3.52 -8.75 4.13
C ARG A 47 -5.04 -8.79 4.12
N ALA A 48 -5.68 -8.93 5.29
CA ALA A 48 -7.14 -9.06 5.44
C ALA A 48 -7.89 -8.07 4.54
N ARG A 49 -8.82 -8.56 3.73
CA ARG A 49 -9.57 -7.79 2.74
C ARG A 49 -10.96 -8.38 2.50
N ASP A 50 -11.90 -7.55 2.05
CA ASP A 50 -13.29 -7.96 1.84
C ASP A 50 -13.51 -8.77 0.57
N VAL A 51 -12.72 -8.55 -0.47
CA VAL A 51 -12.86 -9.24 -1.77
C VAL A 51 -11.55 -9.32 -2.54
N ALA A 52 -11.36 -10.41 -3.27
CA ALA A 52 -10.20 -10.65 -4.12
C ALA A 52 -10.51 -10.50 -5.62
N ASP A 53 -11.71 -10.89 -6.02
CA ASP A 53 -12.16 -10.96 -7.41
C ASP A 53 -12.63 -9.57 -7.87
N PHE A 54 -12.00 -9.02 -8.90
CA PHE A 54 -12.29 -7.69 -9.43
C PHE A 54 -13.76 -7.54 -9.85
N GLU A 55 -14.37 -8.58 -10.40
CA GLU A 55 -15.76 -8.53 -10.86
C GLU A 55 -16.76 -8.47 -9.69
N LYS A 56 -16.34 -8.89 -8.50
CA LYS A 56 -17.15 -8.85 -7.28
C LYS A 56 -16.91 -7.60 -6.44
N MET A 57 -15.93 -6.78 -6.80
CA MET A 57 -15.65 -5.54 -6.06
C MET A 57 -16.83 -4.58 -6.20
N TYR A 58 -17.10 -3.88 -5.10
CA TYR A 58 -18.03 -2.75 -5.14
C TYR A 58 -17.49 -1.65 -6.05
N ARG A 59 -18.41 -0.84 -6.56
CA ARG A 59 -18.12 0.34 -7.37
C ARG A 59 -18.49 1.59 -6.58
N ILE A 60 -17.73 2.67 -6.75
CA ILE A 60 -18.12 3.96 -6.17
C ILE A 60 -19.44 4.42 -6.79
N ILE A 61 -20.22 5.18 -6.02
CA ILE A 61 -21.48 5.79 -6.50
C ILE A 61 -21.20 7.16 -7.09
N ASN A 62 -20.39 7.96 -6.39
CA ASN A 62 -20.06 9.31 -6.79
C ASN A 62 -18.68 9.73 -6.26
N ASN A 63 -18.09 10.73 -6.91
CA ASN A 63 -16.86 11.40 -6.52
C ASN A 63 -17.18 12.88 -6.29
N ASP A 64 -17.02 13.36 -5.07
CA ASP A 64 -17.21 14.76 -4.66
C ASP A 64 -15.85 15.39 -4.28
N PRO A 65 -15.14 15.96 -5.25
CA PRO A 65 -13.81 16.54 -4.99
C PRO A 65 -13.84 17.77 -4.10
N GLN A 66 -14.94 18.51 -4.08
CA GLN A 66 -15.03 19.76 -3.28
C GLN A 66 -15.07 19.48 -1.78
N ASN A 67 -15.72 18.39 -1.40
CA ASN A 67 -15.85 17.96 -0.01
C ASN A 67 -14.89 16.82 0.37
N GLU A 68 -14.03 16.39 -0.54
CA GLU A 68 -13.12 15.25 -0.39
C GLU A 68 -13.86 13.97 0.05
N ILE A 69 -14.93 13.59 -0.67
CA ILE A 69 -15.77 12.43 -0.37
C ILE A 69 -15.83 11.49 -1.57
N LEU A 70 -15.63 10.20 -1.31
CA LEU A 70 -16.13 9.13 -2.19
C LEU A 70 -17.46 8.59 -1.63
N TRP A 71 -18.50 8.63 -2.44
CA TRP A 71 -19.77 7.98 -2.13
C TRP A 71 -19.73 6.54 -2.60
N VAL A 72 -20.05 5.63 -1.69
CA VAL A 72 -20.04 4.18 -1.95
C VAL A 72 -21.33 3.53 -1.44
N PRO A 73 -21.67 2.30 -1.88
CA PRO A 73 -22.78 1.57 -1.29
C PRO A 73 -22.55 1.34 0.21
N ALA A 74 -23.56 1.61 1.04
CA ALA A 74 -23.47 1.43 2.50
C ALA A 74 -23.10 -0.01 2.87
N ALA A 75 -23.60 -0.99 2.12
CA ALA A 75 -23.28 -2.40 2.31
C ALA A 75 -21.77 -2.71 2.24
N ALA A 76 -21.03 -2.01 1.37
CA ALA A 76 -19.60 -2.20 1.19
C ALA A 76 -18.78 -1.88 2.45
N VAL A 77 -19.19 -0.85 3.20
CA VAL A 77 -18.40 -0.28 4.30
C VAL A 77 -18.96 -0.60 5.70
N LYS A 78 -20.10 -1.27 5.77
CA LYS A 78 -20.80 -1.57 7.03
C LYS A 78 -19.92 -2.31 8.05
N LYS A 79 -19.14 -3.29 7.59
CA LYS A 79 -18.25 -4.07 8.45
C LYS A 79 -17.14 -3.22 9.08
N ILE A 80 -16.62 -2.23 8.35
CA ILE A 80 -15.43 -1.46 8.76
C ILE A 80 -15.75 -0.08 9.35
N GLN A 81 -17.01 0.24 9.61
CA GLN A 81 -17.45 1.56 10.07
C GLN A 81 -16.72 2.04 11.34
N LYS A 82 -16.26 1.12 12.17
CA LYS A 82 -15.51 1.41 13.40
C LYS A 82 -14.02 1.07 13.30
N ALA A 83 -13.56 0.58 12.16
CA ALA A 83 -12.17 0.19 11.97
C ALA A 83 -11.27 1.44 11.82
N ARG A 84 -10.24 1.54 12.66
CA ARG A 84 -9.38 2.74 12.71
C ARG A 84 -8.33 2.80 11.60
N TYR A 85 -7.89 1.65 11.10
CA TYR A 85 -6.76 1.56 10.17
C TYR A 85 -7.15 0.94 8.83
N ALA A 86 -8.45 0.88 8.56
CA ALA A 86 -8.94 0.39 7.28
C ALA A 86 -8.42 1.25 6.12
N GLU A 87 -8.12 0.61 5.03
CA GLU A 87 -7.66 1.24 3.79
C GLU A 87 -8.63 0.87 2.67
N MET A 88 -8.86 1.81 1.76
CA MET A 88 -9.54 1.57 0.49
C MET A 88 -8.49 1.45 -0.61
N VAL A 89 -8.52 0.35 -1.34
CA VAL A 89 -7.76 0.17 -2.56
C VAL A 89 -8.68 0.45 -3.73
N LEU A 90 -8.46 1.59 -4.39
CA LEU A 90 -9.33 2.12 -5.43
C LEU A 90 -8.70 1.90 -6.80
N HIS A 91 -9.42 1.21 -7.68
CA HIS A 91 -9.03 1.02 -9.07
C HIS A 91 -9.44 2.22 -9.92
N GLU A 92 -8.48 2.89 -10.48
CA GLU A 92 -8.65 3.99 -11.41
C GLU A 92 -8.34 3.52 -12.83
N MET A 93 -8.37 4.41 -13.82
CA MET A 93 -8.27 4.03 -15.24
C MET A 93 -7.15 3.04 -15.58
N TRP A 94 -5.92 3.25 -15.05
CA TRP A 94 -4.75 2.39 -15.31
C TRP A 94 -3.85 2.24 -14.09
N CYS A 95 -4.32 2.60 -12.93
CA CYS A 95 -3.55 2.58 -11.70
C CYS A 95 -4.43 2.29 -10.48
N VAL A 96 -3.80 2.13 -9.34
CA VAL A 96 -4.47 1.77 -8.09
C VAL A 96 -4.03 2.72 -7.00
N ALA A 97 -4.97 3.47 -6.42
CA ALA A 97 -4.75 4.28 -5.24
C ALA A 97 -4.92 3.44 -3.97
N ASN A 98 -4.19 3.80 -2.91
CA ASN A 98 -4.35 3.21 -1.60
C ASN A 98 -4.57 4.33 -0.58
N LEU A 99 -5.79 4.43 -0.08
CA LEU A 99 -6.27 5.56 0.69
C LEU A 99 -6.65 5.11 2.10
N ARG A 100 -6.06 5.73 3.13
CA ARG A 100 -6.37 5.43 4.53
C ARG A 100 -7.70 6.05 4.91
N ILE A 101 -8.65 5.23 5.35
CA ILE A 101 -10.00 5.67 5.70
C ILE A 101 -9.95 6.41 7.04
N LYS A 102 -10.42 7.67 7.03
CA LYS A 102 -10.55 8.52 8.20
C LYS A 102 -11.91 8.36 8.87
N SER A 103 -12.97 8.32 8.08
CA SER A 103 -14.33 8.16 8.57
C SER A 103 -15.27 7.57 7.52
N VAL A 104 -16.29 6.89 8.00
CA VAL A 104 -17.40 6.35 7.22
C VAL A 104 -18.70 6.85 7.86
N GLU A 105 -19.53 7.51 7.08
CA GLU A 105 -20.83 8.02 7.49
C GLU A 105 -21.92 7.41 6.58
N ILE A 106 -22.75 6.54 7.15
CA ILE A 106 -23.83 5.86 6.40
C ILE A 106 -25.04 6.78 6.31
N GLN A 107 -25.57 6.97 5.10
CA GLN A 107 -26.74 7.76 4.80
C GLN A 107 -27.68 6.95 3.87
N GLY A 108 -28.66 6.26 4.47
CA GLY A 108 -29.52 5.33 3.75
C GLY A 108 -28.73 4.19 3.12
N ASP A 109 -28.86 4.00 1.81
CA ASP A 109 -28.18 2.95 1.05
C ASP A 109 -26.77 3.35 0.59
N SER A 110 -26.35 4.57 0.88
CA SER A 110 -25.04 5.11 0.52
C SER A 110 -24.21 5.42 1.77
N ALA A 111 -22.91 5.56 1.60
CA ALA A 111 -22.01 6.03 2.64
C ALA A 111 -21.00 7.04 2.08
N ALA A 112 -20.74 8.08 2.85
CA ALA A 112 -19.68 9.03 2.61
C ALA A 112 -18.38 8.49 3.24
N VAL A 113 -17.37 8.26 2.43
CA VAL A 113 -16.03 7.84 2.87
C VAL A 113 -15.07 9.01 2.72
N ARG A 114 -14.40 9.35 3.82
CA ARG A 114 -13.35 10.37 3.87
C ARG A 114 -12.02 9.72 4.21
N PHE A 115 -10.94 10.33 3.73
CA PHE A 115 -9.60 9.80 3.89
C PHE A 115 -8.71 10.71 4.74
N HIS A 116 -7.61 10.18 5.22
CA HIS A 116 -6.60 10.97 5.90
C HIS A 116 -5.84 11.88 4.94
N HIS A 117 -5.26 12.97 5.45
CA HIS A 117 -4.26 13.74 4.74
C HIS A 117 -2.88 13.10 4.88
N PRO A 118 -1.97 13.29 3.89
CA PRO A 118 -2.10 14.19 2.73
C PRO A 118 -2.85 13.58 1.53
N GLU A 119 -3.07 12.26 1.51
CA GLU A 119 -3.59 11.55 0.36
C GLU A 119 -5.00 11.98 -0.06
N SER A 120 -5.86 12.35 0.90
CA SER A 120 -7.21 12.85 0.59
C SER A 120 -7.14 14.05 -0.33
N ARG A 121 -6.49 15.11 0.12
CA ARG A 121 -6.33 16.33 -0.69
C ARG A 121 -5.71 16.05 -2.04
N ILE A 122 -4.61 15.28 -2.09
CA ILE A 122 -3.91 14.96 -3.33
C ILE A 122 -4.83 14.22 -4.29
N GLN A 123 -5.58 13.22 -3.81
CA GLN A 123 -6.49 12.41 -4.62
C GLN A 123 -7.59 13.26 -5.26
N PHE A 124 -8.17 14.19 -4.52
CA PHE A 124 -9.30 14.99 -4.98
C PHE A 124 -8.90 16.24 -5.78
N GLU A 125 -7.72 16.83 -5.53
CA GLU A 125 -7.15 17.90 -6.35
C GLU A 125 -6.58 17.40 -7.68
N HIS A 126 -6.22 16.14 -7.73
CA HIS A 126 -5.54 15.53 -8.86
C HIS A 126 -6.50 15.28 -10.02
N PRO A 127 -6.32 15.94 -11.17
CA PRO A 127 -7.29 15.85 -12.26
C PRO A 127 -7.19 14.57 -13.07
N TRP A 128 -6.11 13.77 -12.93
CA TRP A 128 -5.86 12.63 -13.78
C TRP A 128 -4.63 11.79 -13.35
N PRO A 129 -4.74 10.46 -13.15
CA PRO A 129 -5.97 9.69 -13.13
C PRO A 129 -6.85 10.08 -11.92
N ARG A 130 -8.13 9.81 -12.00
CA ARG A 130 -9.11 10.13 -10.96
C ARG A 130 -10.13 9.01 -10.80
N PRO A 131 -10.84 8.96 -9.68
CA PRO A 131 -11.99 8.07 -9.54
C PRO A 131 -13.00 8.31 -10.67
N MET A 132 -13.38 7.26 -11.36
CA MET A 132 -14.29 7.35 -12.51
C MET A 132 -15.74 7.13 -12.05
N VAL A 133 -16.61 8.01 -12.50
CA VAL A 133 -18.06 7.83 -12.44
C VAL A 133 -18.58 7.99 -13.86
N THR A 134 -19.19 6.95 -14.39
CA THR A 134 -19.63 6.87 -15.78
C THR A 134 -21.15 6.70 -15.88
N LYS A 135 -21.72 7.11 -17.00
CA LYS A 135 -23.18 7.01 -17.23
C LYS A 135 -23.68 5.58 -17.39
N ASP A 136 -22.80 4.68 -17.82
CA ASP A 136 -23.08 3.27 -18.09
C ASP A 136 -22.75 2.35 -16.90
N GLY A 137 -22.40 2.94 -15.74
CA GLY A 137 -22.14 2.19 -14.51
C GLY A 137 -20.74 1.56 -14.39
N HIS A 138 -19.84 1.81 -15.36
CA HIS A 138 -18.42 1.38 -15.28
C HIS A 138 -17.61 2.28 -14.34
N ASN A 139 -18.11 2.45 -13.12
CA ASN A 139 -17.46 3.24 -12.10
C ASN A 139 -16.20 2.55 -11.54
N SER A 140 -15.30 3.32 -10.95
CA SER A 140 -14.11 2.80 -10.28
C SER A 140 -14.47 1.73 -9.25
N ALA A 141 -13.81 0.58 -9.38
CA ALA A 141 -13.91 -0.51 -8.44
C ALA A 141 -13.06 -0.24 -7.22
N PHE A 142 -13.45 -0.81 -6.09
CA PHE A 142 -12.61 -0.78 -4.89
C PHE A 142 -12.78 -2.02 -4.04
N TYR A 143 -11.78 -2.29 -3.22
CA TYR A 143 -11.88 -3.21 -2.11
C TYR A 143 -11.32 -2.59 -0.84
N LEU A 144 -11.72 -3.15 0.29
CA LEU A 144 -11.29 -2.71 1.61
C LEU A 144 -10.25 -3.68 2.16
N THR A 145 -9.29 -3.15 2.91
CA THR A 145 -8.24 -3.96 3.52
C THR A 145 -7.81 -3.39 4.87
N ASN A 146 -7.01 -4.16 5.61
CA ASN A 146 -6.40 -3.76 6.86
C ASN A 146 -7.41 -3.45 7.98
N ALA A 147 -8.37 -4.31 8.17
CA ALA A 147 -9.27 -4.29 9.32
C ALA A 147 -9.44 -5.70 9.90
N MET A 148 -9.60 -5.79 11.21
CA MET A 148 -9.81 -7.09 11.89
C MET A 148 -11.11 -7.75 11.43
N GLU A 149 -12.13 -6.95 11.13
CA GLU A 149 -13.44 -7.36 10.65
C GLU A 149 -13.42 -8.03 9.27
N LEU A 150 -12.31 -7.88 8.55
CA LEU A 150 -12.07 -8.47 7.24
C LEU A 150 -11.19 -9.72 7.30
N LEU A 151 -10.75 -10.14 8.49
CA LEU A 151 -9.91 -11.32 8.68
C LEU A 151 -10.80 -12.58 8.73
N ASP A 152 -11.33 -13.00 7.59
CA ASP A 152 -12.35 -14.06 7.51
C ASP A 152 -11.97 -15.24 6.59
N GLU A 153 -10.91 -15.12 5.77
CA GLU A 153 -10.45 -16.16 4.85
C GLU A 153 -9.10 -16.80 5.26
N PRO A 154 -8.92 -18.12 5.05
CA PRO A 154 -7.63 -18.77 5.29
C PRO A 154 -6.48 -18.20 4.46
N GLY A 155 -5.36 -17.93 5.13
CA GLY A 155 -4.18 -17.32 4.51
C GLY A 155 -4.12 -15.79 4.67
N GLU A 156 -5.11 -15.22 5.32
CA GLU A 156 -5.15 -13.79 5.63
C GLU A 156 -4.49 -13.45 6.96
N TRP A 157 -4.05 -12.20 7.07
CA TRP A 157 -3.45 -11.65 8.28
C TRP A 157 -3.87 -10.20 8.52
N TYR A 158 -3.84 -9.81 9.79
CA TYR A 158 -4.08 -8.44 10.25
C TYR A 158 -3.05 -8.03 11.29
N HIS A 159 -2.56 -6.80 11.21
CA HIS A 159 -1.69 -6.19 12.21
C HIS A 159 -2.48 -5.16 13.02
N ASP A 160 -2.72 -5.47 14.27
CA ASP A 160 -3.24 -4.51 15.24
C ASP A 160 -2.08 -3.68 15.81
N ILE A 161 -1.95 -2.47 15.30
CA ILE A 161 -0.86 -1.54 15.65
C ILE A 161 -0.98 -1.11 17.11
N GLU A 162 -2.20 -0.93 17.64
CA GLU A 162 -2.43 -0.47 19.01
C GLU A 162 -2.05 -1.54 20.05
N SER A 163 -2.53 -2.73 19.87
CA SER A 163 -2.21 -3.86 20.76
C SER A 163 -0.84 -4.49 20.45
N ARG A 164 -0.20 -4.08 19.37
CA ARG A 164 1.06 -4.67 18.86
C ARG A 164 0.97 -6.18 18.67
N LYS A 165 -0.15 -6.62 18.09
CA LYS A 165 -0.41 -8.03 17.79
C LYS A 165 -0.55 -8.23 16.32
N ILE A 166 -0.07 -9.37 15.85
CA ILE A 166 -0.33 -9.86 14.51
C ILE A 166 -1.25 -11.08 14.61
N TYR A 167 -2.28 -11.09 13.80
CA TYR A 167 -3.27 -12.17 13.70
C TYR A 167 -3.14 -12.80 12.32
N TYR A 168 -3.17 -14.13 12.31
CA TYR A 168 -3.10 -14.90 11.07
C TYR A 168 -4.16 -16.00 11.07
N TYR A 169 -4.93 -16.08 9.99
CA TYR A 169 -5.86 -17.17 9.76
C TYR A 169 -5.13 -18.25 8.93
N PRO A 170 -4.73 -19.39 9.53
CA PRO A 170 -3.91 -20.37 8.84
C PRO A 170 -4.68 -21.04 7.71
N ARG A 171 -3.96 -21.42 6.64
CA ARG A 171 -4.47 -22.26 5.57
C ARG A 171 -4.78 -23.66 6.12
N LYS A 172 -5.62 -24.40 5.42
CA LYS A 172 -6.01 -25.77 5.85
C LYS A 172 -4.78 -26.64 6.07
N GLY A 173 -4.64 -27.19 7.28
CA GLY A 173 -3.53 -28.07 7.66
C GLY A 173 -2.17 -27.38 7.87
N GLU A 174 -2.11 -26.05 7.75
CA GLU A 174 -0.86 -25.31 7.90
C GLU A 174 -0.39 -25.26 9.34
N LYS A 175 0.91 -25.52 9.54
CA LYS A 175 1.64 -25.28 10.78
C LYS A 175 2.65 -24.17 10.55
N ILE A 176 2.70 -23.19 11.43
CA ILE A 176 3.67 -22.09 11.31
C ILE A 176 5.04 -22.58 11.79
N SER A 177 5.93 -22.88 10.87
CA SER A 177 7.34 -23.18 11.16
C SER A 177 8.23 -21.95 11.07
N LYS A 178 7.86 -21.00 10.21
CA LYS A 178 8.58 -19.75 10.00
C LYS A 178 7.63 -18.65 9.57
N ALA A 179 7.69 -17.52 10.25
CA ALA A 179 6.95 -16.32 9.87
C ALA A 179 7.91 -15.14 9.79
N VAL A 180 7.85 -14.36 8.71
CA VAL A 180 8.76 -13.24 8.47
C VAL A 180 7.96 -12.01 8.03
N VAL A 181 8.27 -10.86 8.62
CA VAL A 181 7.77 -9.56 8.21
C VAL A 181 8.95 -8.67 7.75
N PRO A 182 8.77 -7.79 6.79
CA PRO A 182 9.85 -6.89 6.36
C PRO A 182 10.08 -5.80 7.41
N GLY A 183 11.34 -5.43 7.62
CA GLY A 183 11.74 -4.40 8.59
C GLY A 183 12.36 -3.16 7.95
N ILE A 184 12.74 -3.25 6.67
CA ILE A 184 13.38 -2.15 5.95
C ILE A 184 12.86 -2.06 4.51
N GLU A 185 13.03 -0.90 3.90
CA GLU A 185 12.60 -0.66 2.51
C GLU A 185 13.71 -0.97 1.51
N THR A 186 14.95 -0.64 1.83
CA THR A 186 16.10 -0.81 0.92
C THR A 186 17.20 -1.63 1.58
N LEU A 187 17.69 -2.63 0.86
CA LEU A 187 18.78 -3.52 1.29
C LEU A 187 20.14 -3.03 0.84
N VAL A 188 20.21 -2.50 -0.38
CA VAL A 188 21.46 -2.04 -0.98
C VAL A 188 21.26 -0.66 -1.57
N TRP A 189 22.20 0.21 -1.26
CA TRP A 189 22.26 1.56 -1.81
C TRP A 189 23.62 1.78 -2.45
N VAL A 190 23.64 1.87 -3.78
CA VAL A 190 24.83 2.20 -4.57
C VAL A 190 24.64 3.61 -5.09
N GLU A 191 25.30 4.59 -4.48
CA GLU A 191 25.14 5.99 -4.83
C GLU A 191 26.48 6.70 -4.96
N GLY A 192 26.72 7.24 -6.14
CA GLY A 192 27.80 8.18 -6.42
C GLY A 192 27.27 9.60 -6.67
N THR A 193 28.11 10.41 -7.28
CA THR A 193 27.74 11.71 -7.84
C THR A 193 28.03 11.72 -9.33
N ILE A 194 27.54 12.74 -10.06
CA ILE A 194 27.82 12.89 -11.49
C ILE A 194 29.35 12.97 -11.73
N ASP A 195 30.07 13.71 -10.86
CA ASP A 195 31.52 13.89 -10.99
C ASP A 195 32.33 12.70 -10.43
N ARG A 196 31.75 11.93 -9.53
CA ARG A 196 32.38 10.76 -8.90
C ARG A 196 31.39 9.59 -8.88
N PRO A 197 31.10 8.99 -10.03
CA PRO A 197 30.17 7.86 -10.10
C PRO A 197 30.79 6.61 -9.47
N VAL A 198 29.96 5.80 -8.85
CA VAL A 198 30.32 4.43 -8.44
C VAL A 198 30.49 3.58 -9.69
N LYS A 199 31.54 2.73 -9.71
CA LYS A 199 31.88 1.97 -10.92
C LYS A 199 32.26 0.52 -10.59
N HIS A 200 31.93 -0.39 -11.53
CA HIS A 200 32.41 -1.77 -11.56
C HIS A 200 32.13 -2.56 -10.29
N ILE A 201 30.86 -2.57 -9.86
CA ILE A 201 30.37 -3.45 -8.78
C ILE A 201 29.54 -4.57 -9.39
N ARG A 202 29.83 -5.79 -8.97
CA ARG A 202 29.07 -6.98 -9.36
C ARG A 202 28.44 -7.62 -8.14
N PHE A 203 27.17 -7.93 -8.22
CA PHE A 203 26.40 -8.71 -7.27
C PHE A 203 26.14 -10.07 -7.91
N ASP A 204 26.85 -11.11 -7.44
CA ASP A 204 26.82 -12.43 -8.03
C ASP A 204 26.18 -13.43 -7.07
N ASN A 205 25.17 -14.17 -7.55
CA ASN A 205 24.43 -15.20 -6.80
C ASN A 205 23.87 -14.68 -5.46
N ILE A 206 23.35 -13.44 -5.42
CA ILE A 206 22.76 -12.83 -4.22
C ILE A 206 21.23 -12.72 -4.40
N ALA A 207 20.47 -13.33 -3.50
CA ALA A 207 19.03 -13.14 -3.41
C ALA A 207 18.70 -12.00 -2.45
N PHE A 208 17.85 -11.05 -2.87
CA PHE A 208 17.34 -9.94 -2.06
C PHE A 208 15.92 -10.26 -1.61
N GLN A 209 15.66 -10.32 -0.31
CA GLN A 209 14.38 -10.79 0.22
C GLN A 209 13.84 -9.91 1.35
N TYR A 210 12.50 -9.86 1.45
CA TYR A 210 11.74 -9.28 2.57
C TYR A 210 11.98 -7.78 2.75
N THR A 211 11.80 -7.01 1.70
CA THR A 211 11.67 -5.55 1.78
C THR A 211 10.21 -5.12 1.74
N THR A 212 9.93 -3.89 2.12
CA THR A 212 8.59 -3.31 2.13
C THR A 212 8.60 -1.92 1.49
N TRP A 213 7.44 -1.34 1.37
CA TRP A 213 7.24 0.07 1.09
C TRP A 213 6.14 0.60 2.00
N MET A 214 6.50 1.47 2.94
CA MET A 214 5.63 1.87 4.04
C MET A 214 4.78 3.10 3.75
N ARG A 215 5.08 3.86 2.71
CA ARG A 215 4.33 5.08 2.38
C ARG A 215 2.80 4.88 2.39
N PRO A 216 2.21 3.81 1.80
CA PRO A 216 0.77 3.65 1.80
C PRO A 216 0.13 3.60 3.20
N SER A 217 0.85 3.09 4.21
CA SER A 217 0.39 3.11 5.62
C SER A 217 0.61 4.46 6.29
N LEU A 218 1.58 5.24 5.85
CA LEU A 218 1.97 6.49 6.52
C LEU A 218 1.32 7.74 5.90
N GLN A 219 1.16 7.76 4.59
CA GLN A 219 0.72 8.93 3.83
C GLN A 219 -0.24 8.59 2.68
N GLY A 220 -0.73 7.34 2.63
CA GLY A 220 -1.48 6.85 1.48
C GLY A 220 -0.64 6.74 0.21
N HIS A 221 -1.27 6.33 -0.87
CA HIS A 221 -0.66 6.26 -2.18
C HIS A 221 -1.63 6.77 -3.23
N VAL A 222 -1.34 7.93 -3.79
CA VAL A 222 -2.03 8.49 -4.95
C VAL A 222 -1.13 8.29 -6.16
N PRO A 223 -1.48 7.38 -7.07
CA PRO A 223 -0.62 6.98 -8.17
C PRO A 223 -0.58 8.01 -9.31
N LEU A 224 0.47 7.90 -10.11
CA LEU A 224 0.57 8.54 -11.40
C LEU A 224 1.02 7.51 -12.45
N GLN A 225 1.64 7.93 -13.53
CA GLN A 225 2.20 7.04 -14.55
C GLN A 225 3.61 6.53 -14.18
N ALA A 226 4.04 5.46 -14.87
CA ALA A 226 5.39 4.90 -14.78
C ALA A 226 5.83 4.52 -13.36
N GLY A 227 4.91 4.01 -12.54
CA GLY A 227 5.21 3.60 -11.17
C GLY A 227 5.50 4.73 -10.20
N MET A 228 5.28 5.97 -10.60
CA MET A 228 5.43 7.14 -9.74
C MET A 228 4.15 7.40 -8.94
N TYR A 229 4.29 8.17 -7.86
CA TYR A 229 3.16 8.64 -7.06
C TYR A 229 3.25 10.15 -6.84
N MET A 230 2.10 10.76 -6.57
CA MET A 230 1.99 12.18 -6.24
C MET A 230 2.44 12.45 -4.80
N THR A 231 3.26 13.46 -4.62
CA THR A 231 3.68 13.93 -3.29
C THR A 231 2.98 15.20 -2.85
N ASP A 232 2.40 15.95 -3.79
CA ASP A 232 1.60 17.15 -3.55
C ASP A 232 0.54 17.31 -4.64
N GLY A 233 -0.49 18.10 -4.37
CA GLY A 233 -1.54 18.42 -5.31
C GLY A 233 -1.05 19.25 -6.51
N TYR A 234 -1.92 19.42 -7.48
CA TYR A 234 -1.63 20.10 -8.74
C TYR A 234 -1.45 21.62 -8.51
N LYS A 235 -0.29 22.15 -8.88
CA LYS A 235 -0.06 23.60 -8.92
C LYS A 235 0.18 24.05 -10.35
N ILE A 236 -0.70 24.90 -10.87
CA ILE A 236 -0.56 25.48 -12.19
C ILE A 236 0.67 26.40 -12.20
N ARG A 237 1.61 26.15 -13.12
CA ARG A 237 2.74 27.03 -13.40
C ARG A 237 2.42 27.89 -14.61
N PRO A 238 2.13 29.19 -14.45
CA PRO A 238 1.58 30.01 -15.54
C PRO A 238 2.50 30.21 -16.76
N SER A 239 3.80 29.98 -16.64
CA SER A 239 4.79 30.44 -17.63
C SER A 239 5.31 29.37 -18.58
N MET A 240 4.99 28.09 -18.38
CA MET A 240 5.69 27.03 -19.10
C MET A 240 4.85 26.21 -20.07
N ILE A 241 3.51 26.33 -20.09
CA ILE A 241 2.68 25.36 -20.78
C ILE A 241 1.49 26.02 -21.47
N ARG A 242 1.13 25.47 -22.63
CA ARG A 242 -0.08 25.84 -23.39
C ARG A 242 -1.31 25.76 -22.49
N LYS A 243 -2.16 26.79 -22.54
CA LYS A 243 -3.36 27.01 -21.71
C LYS A 243 -4.26 25.77 -21.44
N ASN A 244 -4.14 24.72 -22.20
CA ASN A 244 -4.99 23.54 -22.13
C ASN A 244 -4.27 22.25 -21.68
N ASN A 245 -3.03 22.30 -21.22
CA ASN A 245 -2.29 21.10 -20.84
C ASN A 245 -1.79 21.15 -19.39
N HIS A 246 -2.75 21.23 -18.46
CA HIS A 246 -2.50 21.25 -17.02
C HIS A 246 -1.82 19.96 -16.48
N LYS A 247 -1.77 18.90 -17.29
CA LYS A 247 -1.22 17.60 -16.89
C LYS A 247 0.28 17.60 -16.67
N LEU A 248 0.98 18.52 -17.29
CA LEU A 248 2.46 18.61 -17.21
C LEU A 248 2.95 19.52 -16.09
N ASP A 249 2.06 20.27 -15.43
CA ASP A 249 2.43 21.28 -14.46
C ASP A 249 2.95 20.71 -13.14
N ASN A 250 2.69 19.45 -12.86
CA ASN A 250 2.96 18.81 -11.56
C ASN A 250 4.03 17.72 -11.56
N GLN A 251 4.77 17.58 -12.63
CA GLN A 251 5.80 16.53 -12.67
C GLN A 251 6.92 16.72 -11.64
N GLY A 252 7.05 17.90 -11.08
CA GLY A 252 8.02 18.19 -10.01
C GLY A 252 7.62 17.69 -8.61
N TRP A 253 6.36 17.26 -8.42
CA TRP A 253 5.81 16.80 -7.14
C TRP A 253 5.60 15.30 -7.08
N LEU A 254 6.55 14.58 -7.63
CA LEU A 254 6.48 13.12 -7.79
C LEU A 254 7.49 12.43 -6.89
N GLY A 255 7.09 11.28 -6.37
CA GLY A 255 7.97 10.33 -5.71
C GLY A 255 8.02 9.00 -6.45
N ARG A 256 9.01 8.20 -6.14
CA ARG A 256 9.12 6.80 -6.58
C ARG A 256 9.01 5.88 -5.39
N PRO A 257 8.36 4.71 -5.52
CA PRO A 257 8.36 3.69 -4.49
C PRO A 257 9.79 3.30 -4.10
N ALA A 258 9.97 2.96 -2.83
CA ALA A 258 11.21 2.38 -2.37
C ALA A 258 11.53 1.07 -3.11
N SER A 259 12.79 0.81 -3.34
CA SER A 259 13.29 -0.38 -4.02
C SER A 259 14.24 -1.15 -3.14
N ALA A 260 14.25 -2.48 -3.25
CA ALA A 260 15.17 -3.34 -2.53
C ALA A 260 16.64 -3.01 -2.81
N VAL A 261 16.93 -2.58 -4.04
CA VAL A 261 18.25 -2.13 -4.49
C VAL A 261 18.10 -0.78 -5.19
N VAL A 262 18.85 0.21 -4.78
CA VAL A 262 18.92 1.53 -5.41
C VAL A 262 20.30 1.72 -6.02
N VAL A 263 20.33 2.06 -7.30
CA VAL A 263 21.56 2.41 -8.03
C VAL A 263 21.40 3.80 -8.59
N LYS A 264 22.31 4.72 -8.21
CA LYS A 264 22.25 6.12 -8.59
C LYS A 264 23.65 6.68 -8.85
N ALA A 265 23.82 7.41 -9.96
CA ALA A 265 25.09 7.94 -10.39
C ALA A 265 26.20 6.87 -10.35
N ALA A 266 25.96 5.77 -11.05
CA ALA A 266 26.83 4.61 -11.12
C ALA A 266 26.83 4.00 -12.53
N TRP A 267 27.89 3.29 -12.93
CA TRP A 267 27.96 2.54 -14.18
C TRP A 267 28.80 1.28 -14.04
N GLY A 268 28.54 0.28 -14.91
CA GLY A 268 29.16 -1.04 -14.78
C GLY A 268 28.73 -1.73 -13.49
N ILE A 269 27.43 -1.68 -13.16
CA ILE A 269 26.85 -2.39 -12.03
C ILE A 269 26.10 -3.59 -12.59
N ASP A 270 26.57 -4.77 -12.23
CA ASP A 270 26.08 -6.03 -12.74
C ASP A 270 25.36 -6.82 -11.65
N PHE A 271 24.26 -7.48 -12.01
CA PHE A 271 23.50 -8.39 -11.16
C PHE A 271 23.38 -9.73 -11.89
N GLU A 272 23.91 -10.81 -11.31
CA GLU A 272 23.89 -12.18 -11.86
C GLU A 272 23.34 -13.22 -10.89
#